data_7f5c271fd30618dc4561d53b2177e2b5
#
_entry.id   7f5c271fd30618dc4561d53b2177e2b5
#
_cell.length_a   1.000
_cell.length_b   1.000
_cell.length_c   1.000
_cell.angle_alpha   90.00
_cell.angle_beta   90.00
_cell.angle_gamma   90.00
#
_symmetry.space_group_name_H-M   'P 1'
#
loop_
_entity.id
_entity.type
_entity.pdbx_description
1 polymer ?
#
loop_
_entity_poly.entity_id
_entity_poly.type
_entity_poly.pdbx_seq_one_letter_code
_entity_poly.pdbx_strand_id
1 'polypeptide(L)'
;MGAARRVLTGFVTATISTAAAAAMILIGGSSAAFAEGAHFVPEATDVSWDGTVATITFREVDVALETDVTTISVKVTADVDAVCRRGASVLRIHRSATALEAKDHPISEGGTVEGTASVPLEVTGLKLSGFRCVITQISLTAVLEDFWTGATLTHKTDIDRPEEHH
;
A
#
# COMPACT_ATOMS: atom_id res chain seq x y z
N MET A 1 -88.73 -18.07 -1.44
CA MET A 1 -88.22 -18.30 -2.78
C MET A 1 -86.80 -17.73 -2.76
N GLY A 2 -85.79 -18.55 -2.83
CA GLY A 2 -84.40 -18.09 -2.84
C GLY A 2 -83.43 -19.27 -2.59
N ALA A 3 -82.91 -19.86 -3.66
CA ALA A 3 -82.07 -21.04 -3.64
C ALA A 3 -80.68 -20.75 -3.11
N ALA A 4 -80.27 -21.51 -2.11
CA ALA A 4 -78.94 -21.50 -1.59
C ALA A 4 -78.01 -22.32 -2.53
N ARG A 5 -77.04 -21.67 -3.12
CA ARG A 5 -75.95 -22.33 -3.82
C ARG A 5 -74.75 -22.49 -2.88
N ARG A 6 -74.43 -23.74 -2.53
CA ARG A 6 -73.21 -24.12 -1.84
C ARG A 6 -72.08 -24.07 -2.83
N VAL A 7 -71.07 -23.25 -2.53
CA VAL A 7 -69.76 -23.29 -3.21
C VAL A 7 -68.80 -24.15 -2.37
N LEU A 8 -68.40 -25.26 -2.95
CA LEU A 8 -67.31 -26.08 -2.38
C LEU A 8 -65.98 -25.36 -2.56
N THR A 9 -65.38 -25.03 -1.47
CA THR A 9 -63.99 -24.50 -1.46
C THR A 9 -63.03 -25.66 -1.37
N GLY A 10 -62.41 -26.04 -2.49
CA GLY A 10 -61.33 -27.02 -2.50
C GLY A 10 -60.06 -26.42 -1.96
N PHE A 11 -59.55 -26.96 -0.87
CA PHE A 11 -58.20 -26.67 -0.36
C PHE A 11 -57.19 -27.40 -1.21
N VAL A 12 -56.43 -26.68 -2.02
CA VAL A 12 -55.23 -27.19 -2.68
C VAL A 12 -54.07 -26.93 -1.73
N THR A 13 -53.64 -27.99 -1.06
CA THR A 13 -52.39 -27.99 -0.30
C THR A 13 -51.22 -28.04 -1.24
N ALA A 14 -50.61 -26.88 -1.52
CA ALA A 14 -49.34 -26.79 -2.20
C ALA A 14 -48.20 -27.14 -1.22
N THR A 15 -47.66 -28.31 -1.36
CA THR A 15 -46.40 -28.68 -0.68
C THR A 15 -45.26 -27.93 -1.35
N ILE A 16 -44.75 -26.89 -0.70
CA ILE A 16 -43.58 -26.18 -1.11
C ILE A 16 -42.36 -27.05 -0.66
N SER A 17 -41.80 -27.79 -1.61
CA SER A 17 -40.51 -28.47 -1.43
C SER A 17 -39.43 -27.38 -1.46
N THR A 18 -38.94 -26.99 -0.30
CA THR A 18 -37.74 -26.17 -0.17
C THR A 18 -36.54 -27.04 -0.55
N ALA A 19 -36.16 -26.99 -1.81
CA ALA A 19 -34.82 -27.42 -2.24
C ALA A 19 -33.82 -26.41 -1.70
N ALA A 20 -33.15 -26.77 -0.60
CA ALA A 20 -31.98 -26.05 -0.11
C ALA A 20 -30.86 -26.23 -1.14
N ALA A 21 -30.78 -25.34 -2.11
CA ALA A 21 -29.59 -25.18 -2.93
C ALA A 21 -28.50 -24.59 -2.02
N ALA A 22 -27.64 -25.50 -1.49
CA ALA A 22 -26.37 -25.10 -0.93
C ALA A 22 -25.54 -24.48 -2.05
N ALA A 23 -25.63 -23.16 -2.20
CA ALA A 23 -24.66 -22.40 -2.97
C ALA A 23 -23.33 -22.51 -2.20
N MET A 24 -22.51 -23.52 -2.55
CA MET A 24 -21.09 -23.47 -2.29
C MET A 24 -20.56 -22.25 -3.04
N ILE A 25 -20.43 -21.14 -2.31
CA ILE A 25 -19.55 -20.06 -2.73
C ILE A 25 -18.14 -20.67 -2.64
N LEU A 26 -17.70 -21.25 -3.74
CA LEU A 26 -16.29 -21.40 -4.04
C LEU A 26 -15.74 -19.98 -4.04
N ILE A 27 -15.26 -19.54 -2.85
CA ILE A 27 -14.25 -18.51 -2.78
C ILE A 27 -12.99 -19.20 -3.34
N GLY A 28 -13.06 -19.53 -4.62
CA GLY A 28 -11.88 -19.67 -5.43
C GLY A 28 -11.24 -18.31 -5.33
N GLY A 29 -10.19 -18.18 -4.52
CA GLY A 29 -9.20 -17.18 -4.74
C GLY A 29 -8.81 -17.35 -6.20
N SER A 30 -9.47 -16.63 -7.08
CA SER A 30 -8.90 -16.22 -8.31
C SER A 30 -7.66 -15.47 -7.86
N SER A 31 -6.53 -16.18 -7.75
CA SER A 31 -5.30 -15.58 -8.22
C SER A 31 -5.71 -15.07 -9.59
N ALA A 32 -6.13 -13.80 -9.67
CA ALA A 32 -6.11 -13.12 -10.93
C ALA A 32 -4.70 -13.46 -11.40
N ALA A 33 -4.60 -14.39 -12.34
CA ALA A 33 -3.53 -14.36 -13.28
C ALA A 33 -3.69 -12.95 -13.83
N PHE A 34 -2.99 -12.00 -13.23
CA PHE A 34 -2.73 -10.73 -13.86
C PHE A 34 -2.15 -11.18 -15.18
N ALA A 35 -2.95 -11.10 -16.23
CA ALA A 35 -2.45 -11.21 -17.56
C ALA A 35 -1.25 -10.29 -17.56
N GLU A 36 -0.07 -10.87 -17.72
CA GLU A 36 1.24 -10.26 -17.77
C GLU A 36 1.15 -8.78 -18.16
N GLY A 37 0.82 -7.95 -17.18
CA GLY A 37 0.70 -6.52 -17.29
C GLY A 37 1.85 -5.88 -16.55
N ALA A 38 2.11 -4.62 -16.82
CA ALA A 38 3.14 -3.85 -16.18
C ALA A 38 3.10 -4.00 -14.66
N HIS A 39 4.25 -4.26 -14.06
CA HIS A 39 4.36 -4.41 -12.61
C HIS A 39 5.76 -4.04 -12.11
N PHE A 40 5.82 -3.50 -10.91
CA PHE A 40 7.09 -3.24 -10.22
C PHE A 40 7.68 -4.55 -9.70
N VAL A 41 9.01 -4.66 -9.78
CA VAL A 41 9.79 -5.80 -9.28
C VAL A 41 10.19 -5.50 -7.82
N PRO A 42 9.59 -6.19 -6.81
CA PRO A 42 9.85 -5.88 -5.40
C PRO A 42 11.32 -6.03 -5.00
N GLU A 43 12.02 -7.04 -5.56
CA GLU A 43 13.43 -7.34 -5.27
C GLU A 43 14.40 -6.33 -5.90
N ALA A 44 13.94 -5.56 -6.88
CA ALA A 44 14.68 -4.47 -7.52
C ALA A 44 14.28 -3.09 -6.97
N THR A 45 13.45 -3.07 -5.90
CA THR A 45 13.03 -1.84 -5.24
C THR A 45 13.76 -1.71 -3.92
N ASP A 46 14.44 -0.59 -3.74
CA ASP A 46 15.14 -0.25 -2.49
C ASP A 46 14.75 1.15 -2.03
N VAL A 47 14.72 1.35 -0.71
CA VAL A 47 14.36 2.61 -0.09
C VAL A 47 15.38 2.95 0.98
N SER A 48 16.02 4.10 0.85
CA SER A 48 16.95 4.65 1.84
C SER A 48 16.57 6.08 2.21
N TRP A 49 17.04 6.54 3.37
CA TRP A 49 16.80 7.90 3.84
C TRP A 49 17.98 8.42 4.66
N ASP A 50 18.46 9.62 4.34
CA ASP A 50 19.60 10.26 5.03
C ASP A 50 19.18 11.20 6.17
N GLY A 51 17.89 11.38 6.40
CA GLY A 51 17.31 12.31 7.39
C GLY A 51 16.65 13.53 6.74
N THR A 52 16.92 13.79 5.48
CA THR A 52 16.40 14.95 4.72
C THR A 52 15.85 14.57 3.35
N VAL A 53 16.39 13.52 2.74
CA VAL A 53 15.97 13.02 1.41
C VAL A 53 15.81 11.52 1.47
N ALA A 54 14.66 11.04 1.00
CA ALA A 54 14.45 9.63 0.73
C ALA A 54 14.85 9.34 -0.72
N THR A 55 15.67 8.30 -0.92
CA THR A 55 16.08 7.83 -2.25
C THR A 55 15.45 6.46 -2.48
N ILE A 56 14.71 6.34 -3.59
CA ILE A 56 14.00 5.13 -3.97
C ILE A 56 14.52 4.70 -5.34
N THR A 57 15.09 3.49 -5.43
CA THR A 57 15.38 2.84 -6.70
C THR A 57 14.30 1.83 -7.01
N PHE A 58 13.93 1.67 -8.27
CA PHE A 58 12.88 0.75 -8.68
C PHE A 58 13.09 0.27 -10.12
N ARG A 59 12.45 -0.85 -10.41
CA ARG A 59 12.28 -1.40 -11.76
C ARG A 59 10.84 -1.79 -11.95
N GLU A 60 10.27 -1.40 -13.09
CA GLU A 60 8.98 -1.87 -13.60
C GLU A 60 9.22 -2.64 -14.90
N VAL A 61 8.47 -3.72 -15.13
CA VAL A 61 8.61 -4.59 -16.31
C VAL A 61 7.25 -4.79 -16.97
N ASP A 62 7.28 -5.31 -18.20
CA ASP A 62 6.09 -5.60 -19.04
C ASP A 62 5.23 -4.36 -19.32
N VAL A 63 5.88 -3.19 -19.38
CA VAL A 63 5.25 -1.92 -19.77
C VAL A 63 5.00 -1.92 -21.27
N ALA A 64 3.73 -2.00 -21.67
CA ALA A 64 3.29 -2.03 -23.06
C ALA A 64 2.50 -0.75 -23.39
N LEU A 65 3.19 0.36 -23.53
CA LEU A 65 2.62 1.66 -23.91
C LEU A 65 3.03 2.01 -25.35
N GLU A 66 2.21 2.83 -26.01
CA GLU A 66 2.53 3.39 -27.33
C GLU A 66 3.50 4.60 -27.25
N THR A 67 3.92 4.96 -26.04
CA THR A 67 4.81 6.09 -25.76
C THR A 67 6.16 5.60 -25.27
N ASP A 68 7.20 6.43 -25.45
CA ASP A 68 8.57 6.11 -24.99
C ASP A 68 8.80 6.48 -23.52
N VAL A 69 7.79 7.00 -22.84
CA VAL A 69 7.88 7.45 -21.45
C VAL A 69 6.62 7.07 -20.67
N THR A 70 6.79 6.84 -19.38
CA THR A 70 5.70 6.71 -18.41
C THR A 70 5.92 7.64 -17.22
N THR A 71 4.85 7.99 -16.51
CA THR A 71 4.92 8.86 -15.32
C THR A 71 4.73 8.02 -14.06
N ILE A 72 5.77 7.97 -13.24
CA ILE A 72 5.76 7.23 -11.97
C ILE A 72 5.71 8.22 -10.81
N SER A 73 4.73 8.02 -9.94
CA SER A 73 4.57 8.69 -8.66
C SER A 73 5.20 7.86 -7.55
N VAL A 74 6.00 8.50 -6.71
CA VAL A 74 6.63 7.88 -5.54
C VAL A 74 6.22 8.68 -4.29
N LYS A 75 5.41 8.06 -3.44
CA LYS A 75 5.03 8.61 -2.13
C LYS A 75 5.80 7.89 -1.04
N VAL A 76 6.54 8.65 -0.21
CA VAL A 76 7.30 8.10 0.90
C VAL A 76 6.76 8.62 2.22
N THR A 77 6.59 7.74 3.18
CA THR A 77 6.28 8.05 4.57
C THR A 77 7.42 7.55 5.44
N ALA A 78 7.95 8.44 6.28
CA ALA A 78 8.91 8.08 7.33
C ALA A 78 8.22 8.18 8.69
N ASP A 79 8.26 7.09 9.45
CA ASP A 79 7.83 7.00 10.83
C ASP A 79 9.05 6.86 11.71
N VAL A 80 9.21 7.76 12.69
CA VAL A 80 10.40 7.84 13.55
C VAL A 80 9.99 7.82 15.00
N ASP A 81 10.52 6.86 15.75
CA ASP A 81 10.40 6.75 17.18
C ASP A 81 11.69 7.24 17.87
N ALA A 82 11.52 8.02 18.91
CA ALA A 82 12.63 8.53 19.72
C ALA A 82 12.33 8.46 21.22
N VAL A 83 13.37 8.25 22.01
CA VAL A 83 13.34 8.33 23.47
C VAL A 83 14.15 9.54 23.90
N CYS A 84 13.49 10.44 24.62
CA CYS A 84 14.08 11.67 25.16
C CYS A 84 14.19 11.58 26.68
N ARG A 85 15.35 11.94 27.23
CA ARG A 85 15.66 11.86 28.66
C ARG A 85 16.12 13.22 29.21
N ARG A 86 15.64 13.54 30.44
CA ARG A 86 16.09 14.68 31.23
C ARG A 86 16.10 14.29 32.69
N GLY A 87 17.28 14.04 33.30
CA GLY A 87 17.38 13.46 34.63
C GLY A 87 16.65 12.11 34.71
N ALA A 88 15.72 11.96 35.64
CA ALA A 88 14.88 10.78 35.82
C ALA A 88 13.66 10.72 34.84
N SER A 89 13.37 11.81 34.16
CA SER A 89 12.22 11.88 33.24
C SER A 89 12.55 11.23 31.89
N VAL A 90 11.65 10.34 31.44
CA VAL A 90 11.74 9.67 30.13
C VAL A 90 10.46 9.95 29.34
N LEU A 91 10.61 10.42 28.11
CA LEU A 91 9.52 10.70 27.19
C LEU A 91 9.75 9.93 25.88
N ARG A 92 8.72 9.26 25.38
CA ARG A 92 8.72 8.64 24.06
C ARG A 92 8.02 9.55 23.07
N ILE A 93 8.60 9.73 21.90
CA ILE A 93 8.09 10.57 20.84
C ILE A 93 7.93 9.70 19.61
N HIS A 94 6.78 9.79 18.95
CA HIS A 94 6.55 9.29 17.61
C HIS A 94 6.31 10.48 16.68
N ARG A 95 6.95 10.49 15.51
CA ARG A 95 6.76 11.50 14.46
C ARG A 95 6.69 10.82 13.11
N SER A 96 5.82 11.36 12.27
CA SER A 96 5.66 10.90 10.89
C SER A 96 5.74 12.10 9.94
N ALA A 97 6.33 11.87 8.77
CA ALA A 97 6.30 12.80 7.66
C ALA A 97 6.05 12.03 6.37
N THR A 98 5.35 12.67 5.44
CA THR A 98 5.05 12.11 4.12
C THR A 98 5.38 13.13 3.04
N ALA A 99 6.02 12.67 1.98
CA ALA A 99 6.29 13.46 0.80
C ALA A 99 6.01 12.65 -0.47
N LEU A 100 5.85 13.34 -1.60
CA LEU A 100 5.51 12.74 -2.89
C LEU A 100 6.30 13.45 -3.99
N GLU A 101 6.81 12.66 -4.93
CA GLU A 101 7.37 13.12 -6.20
C GLU A 101 6.73 12.33 -7.34
N ALA A 102 6.46 12.99 -8.47
CA ALA A 102 6.04 12.33 -9.70
C ALA A 102 6.94 12.81 -10.84
N LYS A 103 7.42 11.88 -11.65
CA LYS A 103 8.38 12.16 -12.72
C LYS A 103 8.20 11.21 -13.89
N ASP A 104 8.52 11.72 -15.09
CA ASP A 104 8.56 10.93 -16.31
C ASP A 104 9.86 10.10 -16.36
N HIS A 105 9.69 8.83 -16.71
CA HIS A 105 10.77 7.86 -16.87
C HIS A 105 10.74 7.25 -18.27
N PRO A 106 11.90 7.08 -18.93
CA PRO A 106 11.95 6.45 -20.23
C PRO A 106 11.62 4.95 -20.13
N ILE A 107 10.89 4.46 -21.13
CA ILE A 107 10.63 3.03 -21.32
C ILE A 107 11.70 2.50 -22.26
N SER A 108 12.45 1.48 -21.82
CA SER A 108 13.45 0.83 -22.65
C SER A 108 12.83 -0.11 -23.68
N GLU A 109 13.59 -0.48 -24.71
CA GLU A 109 13.22 -1.56 -25.61
C GLU A 109 12.95 -2.84 -24.80
N GLY A 110 11.77 -3.43 -24.94
CA GLY A 110 11.33 -4.57 -24.13
C GLY A 110 10.45 -4.22 -22.92
N GLY A 111 10.01 -2.96 -22.82
CA GLY A 111 8.99 -2.59 -21.84
C GLY A 111 9.49 -2.56 -20.39
N THR A 112 10.75 -2.18 -20.17
CA THR A 112 11.31 -2.03 -18.83
C THR A 112 11.55 -0.55 -18.50
N VAL A 113 11.17 -0.15 -17.30
CA VAL A 113 11.46 1.16 -16.72
C VAL A 113 12.37 0.97 -15.50
N GLU A 114 13.52 1.63 -15.50
CA GLU A 114 14.40 1.71 -14.35
C GLU A 114 14.50 3.16 -13.90
N GLY A 115 14.37 3.41 -12.60
CA GLY A 115 14.36 4.76 -12.11
C GLY A 115 14.91 4.92 -10.71
N THR A 116 15.23 6.17 -10.41
CA THR A 116 15.55 6.63 -9.06
C THR A 116 14.77 7.90 -8.80
N ALA A 117 14.01 7.92 -7.70
CA ALA A 117 13.35 9.11 -7.17
C ALA A 117 14.11 9.62 -5.95
N SER A 118 14.21 10.95 -5.83
CA SER A 118 14.84 11.62 -4.68
C SER A 118 13.82 12.57 -4.06
N VAL A 119 13.10 12.06 -3.07
CA VAL A 119 11.95 12.73 -2.45
C VAL A 119 12.43 13.52 -1.21
N PRO A 120 12.40 14.86 -1.21
CA PRO A 120 12.69 15.64 -0.01
C PRO A 120 11.72 15.29 1.11
N LEU A 121 12.24 14.79 2.24
CA LEU A 121 11.46 14.28 3.35
C LEU A 121 12.17 14.55 4.67
N GLU A 122 11.67 15.53 5.43
CA GLU A 122 12.21 15.91 6.73
C GLU A 122 11.20 15.61 7.84
N VAL A 123 11.63 14.86 8.86
CA VAL A 123 10.83 14.59 10.06
C VAL A 123 11.20 15.58 11.14
N THR A 124 10.29 16.48 11.47
CA THR A 124 10.51 17.54 12.47
C THR A 124 10.01 17.15 13.87
N GLY A 125 10.41 17.91 14.88
CA GLY A 125 9.92 17.71 16.25
C GLY A 125 10.57 16.53 17.00
N LEU A 126 11.71 16.04 16.52
CA LEU A 126 12.51 14.98 17.19
C LEU A 126 13.44 15.54 18.28
N LYS A 127 13.61 16.87 18.37
CA LYS A 127 14.42 17.54 19.40
C LYS A 127 13.50 18.28 20.36
N LEU A 128 13.66 18.02 21.66
CA LEU A 128 12.96 18.72 22.72
C LEU A 128 13.97 19.54 23.53
N SER A 129 13.62 20.81 23.79
CA SER A 129 14.45 21.71 24.60
C SER A 129 14.70 21.12 25.99
N GLY A 130 15.98 21.02 26.38
CA GLY A 130 16.39 20.48 27.66
C GLY A 130 16.34 18.96 27.80
N PHE A 131 16.03 18.21 26.72
CA PHE A 131 16.09 16.75 26.69
C PHE A 131 17.21 16.28 25.76
N ARG A 132 17.81 15.13 26.10
CA ARG A 132 18.64 14.36 25.18
C ARG A 132 17.74 13.32 24.51
N CYS A 133 17.54 13.44 23.20
CA CYS A 133 16.70 12.52 22.43
C CYS A 133 17.58 11.60 21.58
N VAL A 134 17.24 10.32 21.55
CA VAL A 134 17.86 9.27 20.72
C VAL A 134 16.76 8.63 19.88
N ILE A 135 16.98 8.53 18.58
CA ILE A 135 16.09 7.81 17.67
C ILE A 135 16.27 6.32 17.96
N THR A 136 15.17 5.61 18.20
CA THR A 136 15.14 4.18 18.52
C THR A 136 14.70 3.32 17.36
N GLN A 137 13.86 3.87 16.46
CA GLN A 137 13.37 3.15 15.28
C GLN A 137 13.06 4.13 14.16
N ILE A 138 13.33 3.70 12.93
CA ILE A 138 12.90 4.40 11.72
C ILE A 138 12.25 3.35 10.82
N SER A 139 11.03 3.60 10.38
CA SER A 139 10.32 2.78 9.39
C SER A 139 9.99 3.64 8.18
N LEU A 140 10.35 3.18 7.00
CA LEU A 140 10.04 3.83 5.74
C LEU A 140 9.01 3.01 4.98
N THR A 141 8.00 3.68 4.44
CA THR A 141 7.04 3.08 3.52
C THR A 141 7.04 3.88 2.23
N ALA A 142 7.43 3.25 1.13
CA ALA A 142 7.32 3.81 -0.21
C ALA A 142 6.14 3.17 -0.94
N VAL A 143 5.32 4.00 -1.57
CA VAL A 143 4.24 3.59 -2.49
C VAL A 143 4.57 4.14 -3.86
N LEU A 144 4.77 3.25 -4.80
CA LEU A 144 5.00 3.55 -6.22
C LEU A 144 3.71 3.33 -6.99
N GLU A 145 3.43 4.20 -7.95
CA GLU A 145 2.26 4.11 -8.83
C GLU A 145 2.65 4.63 -10.23
N ASP A 146 2.48 3.80 -11.24
CA ASP A 146 2.55 4.24 -12.62
C ASP A 146 1.15 4.69 -13.08
N PHE A 147 1.03 5.95 -13.50
CA PHE A 147 -0.26 6.55 -13.86
C PHE A 147 -0.83 6.01 -15.17
N TRP A 148 0.01 5.48 -16.06
CA TRP A 148 -0.43 5.01 -17.38
C TRP A 148 -0.74 3.51 -17.40
N THR A 149 0.03 2.71 -16.67
CA THR A 149 -0.18 1.26 -16.58
C THR A 149 -1.11 0.88 -15.44
N GLY A 150 -1.20 1.72 -14.40
CA GLY A 150 -1.90 1.43 -13.15
C GLY A 150 -1.16 0.46 -12.24
N ALA A 151 0.10 0.12 -12.55
CA ALA A 151 0.93 -0.71 -11.69
C ALA A 151 1.19 0.00 -10.37
N THR A 152 1.15 -0.75 -9.27
CA THR A 152 1.43 -0.22 -7.92
C THR A 152 2.30 -1.17 -7.13
N LEU A 153 3.16 -0.60 -6.27
CA LEU A 153 3.96 -1.36 -5.30
C LEU A 153 4.00 -0.61 -3.98
N THR A 154 3.84 -1.33 -2.87
CA THR A 154 4.15 -0.82 -1.54
C THR A 154 5.36 -1.57 -1.01
N HIS A 155 6.44 -0.84 -0.75
CA HIS A 155 7.68 -1.36 -0.19
C HIS A 155 7.89 -0.76 1.20
N LYS A 156 8.21 -1.63 2.19
CA LYS A 156 8.51 -1.21 3.57
C LYS A 156 9.90 -1.66 3.93
N THR A 157 10.63 -0.76 4.59
CA THR A 157 11.94 -1.06 5.16
C THR A 157 12.09 -0.44 6.54
N ASP A 158 12.66 -1.19 7.48
CA ASP A 158 13.02 -0.69 8.80
C ASP A 158 14.53 -0.43 8.80
N ILE A 159 14.92 0.76 9.27
CA ILE A 159 16.31 1.14 9.41
C ILE A 159 16.69 0.96 10.88
N ASP A 160 17.36 -0.13 11.18
CA ASP A 160 17.95 -0.33 12.50
C ASP A 160 19.15 0.62 12.64
N ARG A 161 19.06 1.64 13.50
CA ARG A 161 20.25 2.38 13.90
C ARG A 161 20.96 1.57 14.97
N PRO A 162 22.24 1.23 14.78
CA PRO A 162 23.03 0.65 15.86
C PRO A 162 23.03 1.64 17.03
N GLU A 163 22.70 1.15 18.23
CA GLU A 163 22.87 1.92 19.46
C GLU A 163 24.32 2.39 19.51
N GLU A 164 24.54 3.71 19.46
CA GLU A 164 25.84 4.28 19.79
C GLU A 164 26.11 3.99 21.28
N HIS A 165 26.82 2.92 21.54
CA HIS A 165 27.42 2.65 22.84
C HIS A 165 28.51 3.69 23.09
N HIS A 166 28.18 4.70 23.90
CA HIS A 166 29.16 5.61 24.55
C HIS A 166 29.30 5.25 26.01
#